data_2720d425e31ce13a7efd1a55d49a3eb4
#
_entry.id   2720d425e31ce13a7efd1a55d49a3eb4
#
_cell.length_a   1.000
_cell.length_b   1.000
_cell.length_c   1.000
_cell.angle_alpha   90.00
_cell.angle_beta   90.00
_cell.angle_gamma   90.00
#
_symmetry.space_group_name_H-M   'P 1'
#
loop_
_entity.id
_entity.type
_entity.pdbx_description
1 polymer ?
#
loop_
_entity_poly.entity_id
_entity_poly.type
_entity_poly.pdbx_seq_one_letter_code
_entity_poly.pdbx_strand_id
1 'polypeptide(L)'
;MSDRLVSPGQLGHYAYWFLSSKVGRKRPLVNTMVINFNCNLKCKHCALSGNSEKLPDPFQMGYDDAVQEMREHFQKGARILFFEGGEPTLWKSQEKGLRDLIQAGREIGYYVIGYTTNGTNPIIEDSDVISVSLDGPREVHDLIRGEGVYDTLMANLEKTKHPNIFANMTIMCQNQDKLRDTAEMVSRSKRIRGLMVNFITPPPYDIALSLEEKRKVVEEAIALKKEGYPILNTTRALKDLLKEDFSKDCPYWVSAFVLPDGSHHNGCPMHDTESCKQCGFDAVREYRLIIKGSPSTIRQMSKRFAYSKQ
;
A
#
# COMPACT_ATOMS: atom_id res chain seq x y z
N MET A 1 8.61 -3.18 -29.45
CA MET A 1 9.50 -3.03 -28.28
C MET A 1 9.03 -4.03 -27.24
N SER A 2 9.93 -4.88 -26.72
CA SER A 2 9.53 -6.03 -25.91
C SER A 2 9.02 -5.59 -24.55
N ASP A 3 7.80 -5.97 -24.19
CA ASP A 3 7.22 -5.93 -22.84
C ASP A 3 8.04 -6.81 -21.88
N ARG A 4 9.25 -6.39 -21.53
CA ARG A 4 10.04 -7.09 -20.53
C ARG A 4 9.52 -6.69 -19.16
N LEU A 5 8.57 -7.47 -18.68
CA LEU A 5 7.93 -7.34 -17.37
C LEU A 5 8.93 -7.31 -16.20
N VAL A 6 10.04 -8.01 -16.32
CA VAL A 6 11.12 -8.11 -15.32
C VAL A 6 12.41 -8.44 -16.07
N SER A 7 13.52 -7.75 -15.79
CA SER A 7 14.80 -8.10 -16.39
C SER A 7 15.34 -9.45 -15.86
N PRO A 8 16.22 -10.15 -16.59
CA PRO A 8 16.84 -11.39 -16.10
C PRO A 8 17.54 -11.23 -14.74
N GLY A 9 18.19 -10.09 -14.50
CA GLY A 9 18.84 -9.80 -13.22
C GLY A 9 17.84 -9.61 -12.07
N GLN A 10 16.72 -8.93 -12.33
CA GLN A 10 15.63 -8.79 -11.37
C GLN A 10 14.98 -10.15 -11.06
N LEU A 11 14.75 -10.97 -12.08
CA LEU A 11 14.22 -12.32 -11.90
C LEU A 11 15.16 -13.17 -11.05
N GLY A 12 16.47 -13.11 -11.32
CA GLY A 12 17.50 -13.77 -10.53
C GLY A 12 17.49 -13.34 -9.07
N HIS A 13 17.34 -12.03 -8.80
CA HIS A 13 17.23 -11.51 -7.44
C HIS A 13 15.97 -12.02 -6.71
N TYR A 14 14.80 -11.98 -7.36
CA TYR A 14 13.56 -12.49 -6.76
C TYR A 14 13.62 -14.00 -6.49
N ALA A 15 14.20 -14.78 -7.41
CA ALA A 15 14.43 -16.20 -7.21
C ALA A 15 15.38 -16.46 -6.02
N TYR A 16 16.50 -15.75 -5.95
CA TYR A 16 17.45 -15.84 -4.84
C TYR A 16 16.78 -15.45 -3.50
N TRP A 17 16.02 -14.36 -3.46
CA TRP A 17 15.29 -13.93 -2.28
C TRP A 17 14.29 -15.00 -1.82
N PHE A 18 13.51 -15.55 -2.76
CA PHE A 18 12.55 -16.61 -2.48
C PHE A 18 13.21 -17.87 -1.91
N LEU A 19 14.27 -18.35 -2.55
CA LEU A 19 15.01 -19.54 -2.10
C LEU A 19 15.68 -19.31 -0.74
N SER A 20 16.28 -18.15 -0.54
CA SER A 20 16.89 -17.75 0.74
C SER A 20 15.88 -17.75 1.88
N SER A 21 14.65 -17.29 1.62
CA SER A 21 13.57 -17.30 2.61
C SER A 21 13.18 -18.72 3.05
N LYS A 22 13.32 -19.73 2.16
CA LYS A 22 13.04 -21.14 2.45
C LYS A 22 14.08 -21.77 3.38
N VAL A 23 15.30 -21.27 3.39
CA VAL A 23 16.38 -21.76 4.27
C VAL A 23 16.55 -20.87 5.51
N GLY A 24 15.52 -20.10 5.87
CA GLY A 24 15.48 -19.31 7.10
C GLY A 24 16.20 -17.95 7.04
N ARG A 25 16.74 -17.55 5.89
CA ARG A 25 17.37 -16.22 5.70
C ARG A 25 16.29 -15.19 5.41
N LYS A 26 15.76 -14.59 6.47
CA LYS A 26 14.72 -13.55 6.40
C LYS A 26 15.37 -12.20 6.05
N ARG A 27 15.16 -11.71 4.83
CA ARG A 27 15.63 -10.41 4.35
C ARG A 27 14.48 -9.61 3.79
N PRO A 28 14.40 -8.29 4.05
CA PRO A 28 13.32 -7.47 3.50
C PRO A 28 13.42 -7.45 1.96
N LEU A 29 12.28 -7.51 1.31
CA LEU A 29 12.11 -7.27 -0.12
C LEU A 29 11.59 -5.86 -0.37
N VAL A 30 10.77 -5.38 0.55
CA VAL A 30 10.13 -4.06 0.51
C VAL A 30 10.76 -3.16 1.56
N ASN A 31 11.08 -1.94 1.19
CA ASN A 31 11.38 -0.84 2.10
C ASN A 31 10.18 0.10 2.09
N THR A 32 9.45 0.18 3.19
CA THR A 32 8.35 1.12 3.37
C THR A 32 8.85 2.29 4.20
N MET A 33 8.86 3.48 3.62
CA MET A 33 9.33 4.69 4.28
C MET A 33 8.17 5.61 4.60
N VAL A 34 7.89 5.78 5.88
CA VAL A 34 6.99 6.83 6.38
C VAL A 34 7.80 8.11 6.46
N ILE A 35 7.74 8.95 5.42
CA ILE A 35 8.66 10.10 5.28
C ILE A 35 8.19 11.34 6.04
N ASN A 36 6.90 11.40 6.40
CA ASN A 36 6.32 12.47 7.22
C ASN A 36 5.05 12.00 7.93
N PHE A 37 4.65 12.73 8.96
CA PHE A 37 3.35 12.58 9.60
C PHE A 37 2.36 13.69 9.22
N ASN A 38 2.80 14.69 8.43
CA ASN A 38 1.95 15.75 7.94
C ASN A 38 0.90 15.22 6.96
N CYS A 39 -0.34 15.62 7.17
CA CYS A 39 -1.44 15.36 6.26
C CYS A 39 -2.39 16.56 6.21
N ASN A 40 -2.93 16.82 5.05
CA ASN A 40 -3.96 17.84 4.87
C ASN A 40 -5.39 17.34 5.13
N LEU A 41 -5.54 16.07 5.53
CA LEU A 41 -6.82 15.44 5.87
C LEU A 41 -6.85 14.95 7.31
N LYS A 42 -8.07 14.78 7.86
CA LYS A 42 -8.35 14.21 9.20
C LYS A 42 -9.33 13.05 9.07
N CYS A 43 -8.93 12.02 8.34
CA CYS A 43 -9.80 10.86 8.05
C CYS A 43 -10.21 10.13 9.33
N LYS A 44 -11.46 9.67 9.41
CA LYS A 44 -12.02 9.00 10.62
C LYS A 44 -11.28 7.72 11.03
N HIS A 45 -10.69 7.02 10.08
CA HIS A 45 -9.98 5.75 10.30
C HIS A 45 -8.46 5.91 10.45
N CYS A 46 -7.94 7.12 10.36
CA CYS A 46 -6.50 7.33 10.34
C CYS A 46 -5.89 7.22 11.74
N ALA A 47 -5.01 6.26 11.93
CA ALA A 47 -4.28 6.09 13.19
C ALA A 47 -3.37 7.28 13.52
N LEU A 48 -2.90 8.02 12.49
CA LEU A 48 -2.07 9.20 12.68
C LEU A 48 -2.87 10.41 13.13
N SER A 49 -4.05 10.67 12.53
CA SER A 49 -4.88 11.82 12.88
C SER A 49 -5.49 11.71 14.28
N GLY A 50 -5.79 10.50 14.75
CA GLY A 50 -6.24 10.25 16.12
C GLY A 50 -5.15 10.46 17.19
N ASN A 51 -3.88 10.46 16.79
CA ASN A 51 -2.72 10.67 17.65
C ASN A 51 -2.01 12.00 17.39
N SER A 52 -2.54 12.87 16.53
CA SER A 52 -1.88 14.11 16.09
C SER A 52 -1.52 15.06 17.24
N GLU A 53 -2.26 15.02 18.37
CA GLU A 53 -1.95 15.78 19.58
C GLU A 53 -0.76 15.23 20.36
N LYS A 54 -0.35 13.99 20.10
CA LYS A 54 0.77 13.30 20.80
C LYS A 54 2.02 13.19 19.92
N LEU A 55 1.89 13.45 18.63
CA LEU A 55 3.04 13.50 17.73
C LEU A 55 3.77 14.83 17.99
N PRO A 56 5.09 14.83 18.16
CA PRO A 56 5.85 16.08 18.17
C PRO A 56 5.61 16.82 16.87
N ASP A 57 5.77 18.15 16.87
CA ASP A 57 5.66 19.08 15.75
C ASP A 57 6.05 18.44 14.41
N PRO A 58 5.46 18.78 13.27
CA PRO A 58 5.38 17.98 12.05
C PRO A 58 6.71 17.29 11.72
N PHE A 59 6.81 16.08 12.23
CA PHE A 59 8.00 15.27 12.08
C PHE A 59 8.07 14.83 10.63
N GLN A 60 9.11 15.24 9.95
CA GLN A 60 9.44 14.76 8.62
C GLN A 60 10.93 14.44 8.54
N MET A 61 11.25 13.39 7.79
CA MET A 61 12.62 12.96 7.54
C MET A 61 13.35 13.97 6.65
N GLY A 62 14.61 14.23 6.94
CA GLY A 62 15.48 15.02 6.05
C GLY A 62 15.78 14.26 4.74
N TYR A 63 16.12 15.00 3.68
CA TYR A 63 16.44 14.37 2.38
C TYR A 63 17.65 13.43 2.47
N ASP A 64 18.73 13.87 3.09
CA ASP A 64 19.97 13.07 3.18
C ASP A 64 19.76 11.82 4.05
N ASP A 65 19.02 11.96 5.16
CA ASP A 65 18.65 10.84 6.02
C ASP A 65 17.79 9.82 5.25
N ALA A 66 16.80 10.28 4.50
CA ALA A 66 15.96 9.41 3.68
C ALA A 66 16.77 8.65 2.62
N VAL A 67 17.73 9.32 1.97
CA VAL A 67 18.62 8.69 0.97
C VAL A 67 19.55 7.67 1.63
N GLN A 68 20.07 7.98 2.81
CA GLN A 68 20.88 7.04 3.58
C GLN A 68 20.09 5.79 3.93
N GLU A 69 18.88 5.95 4.47
CA GLU A 69 17.97 4.84 4.79
C GLU A 69 17.65 3.96 3.58
N MET A 70 17.38 4.59 2.44
CA MET A 70 17.19 3.86 1.19
C MET A 70 18.40 3.00 0.84
N ARG A 71 19.63 3.54 0.94
CA ARG A 71 20.87 2.80 0.65
C ARG A 71 21.08 1.62 1.59
N GLU A 72 20.87 1.83 2.89
CA GLU A 72 21.04 0.78 3.88
C GLU A 72 20.06 -0.38 3.66
N HIS A 73 18.77 -0.08 3.40
CA HIS A 73 17.78 -1.11 3.15
C HIS A 73 17.99 -1.82 1.81
N PHE A 74 18.49 -1.11 0.79
CA PHE A 74 18.90 -1.72 -0.46
C PHE A 74 20.04 -2.72 -0.27
N GLN A 75 21.05 -2.39 0.56
CA GLN A 75 22.14 -3.30 0.92
C GLN A 75 21.65 -4.51 1.71
N LYS A 76 20.64 -4.35 2.57
CA LYS A 76 19.99 -5.45 3.31
C LYS A 76 19.17 -6.38 2.39
N GLY A 77 18.88 -5.97 1.14
CA GLY A 77 18.22 -6.81 0.13
C GLY A 77 16.89 -6.27 -0.40
N ALA A 78 16.39 -5.15 0.11
CA ALA A 78 15.17 -4.53 -0.41
C ALA A 78 15.35 -4.07 -1.87
N ARG A 79 14.32 -4.28 -2.69
CA ARG A 79 14.30 -3.91 -4.11
C ARG A 79 13.03 -3.20 -4.52
N ILE A 80 12.05 -3.16 -3.63
CA ILE A 80 10.81 -2.41 -3.79
C ILE A 80 10.84 -1.30 -2.73
N LEU A 81 10.61 -0.07 -3.16
CA LEU A 81 10.56 1.11 -2.29
C LEU A 81 9.15 1.67 -2.32
N PHE A 82 8.56 1.89 -1.16
CA PHE A 82 7.24 2.47 -1.05
C PHE A 82 7.25 3.64 -0.07
N PHE A 83 6.82 4.82 -0.53
CA PHE A 83 6.69 5.99 0.30
C PHE A 83 5.27 6.08 0.88
N GLU A 84 5.22 6.20 2.17
CA GLU A 84 4.03 6.34 2.99
C GLU A 84 4.17 7.57 3.89
N GLY A 85 3.11 7.92 4.61
CA GLY A 85 3.17 9.00 5.59
C GLY A 85 1.79 9.45 6.01
N GLY A 86 1.69 10.68 6.50
CA GLY A 86 0.42 11.37 6.54
C GLY A 86 -0.08 11.56 5.11
N GLU A 87 0.59 12.45 4.35
CA GLU A 87 0.46 12.56 2.90
C GLU A 87 1.86 12.77 2.30
N PRO A 88 2.43 11.78 1.61
CA PRO A 88 3.79 11.86 1.08
C PRO A 88 4.03 12.99 0.08
N THR A 89 2.99 13.41 -0.65
CA THR A 89 3.10 14.50 -1.63
C THR A 89 3.28 15.88 -0.97
N LEU A 90 3.04 15.99 0.34
CA LEU A 90 3.31 17.19 1.13
C LEU A 90 4.75 17.24 1.67
N TRP A 91 5.48 16.12 1.58
CA TRP A 91 6.84 16.08 2.09
C TRP A 91 7.76 17.04 1.34
N LYS A 92 8.52 17.80 2.09
CA LYS A 92 9.55 18.71 1.58
C LYS A 92 10.72 18.76 2.53
N SER A 93 11.92 18.76 1.99
CA SER A 93 13.16 19.00 2.73
C SER A 93 13.99 19.98 1.94
N GLN A 94 14.14 21.21 2.44
CA GLN A 94 14.71 22.34 1.69
C GLN A 94 13.92 22.54 0.36
N GLU A 95 14.62 22.53 -0.79
CA GLU A 95 14.02 22.63 -2.12
C GLU A 95 13.61 21.27 -2.71
N LYS A 96 13.82 20.17 -1.96
CA LYS A 96 13.52 18.80 -2.40
C LYS A 96 12.10 18.38 -2.07
N GLY A 97 11.46 17.62 -2.97
CA GLY A 97 10.16 17.01 -2.79
C GLY A 97 10.18 15.51 -3.03
N LEU A 98 8.99 14.86 -2.98
CA LEU A 98 8.88 13.42 -3.18
C LEU A 98 9.48 12.95 -4.52
N ARG A 99 9.41 13.77 -5.57
CA ARG A 99 10.05 13.47 -6.87
C ARG A 99 11.55 13.23 -6.74
N ASP A 100 12.23 14.03 -5.94
CA ASP A 100 13.68 13.90 -5.72
C ASP A 100 14.01 12.60 -4.98
N LEU A 101 13.17 12.17 -4.03
CA LEU A 101 13.34 10.87 -3.36
C LEU A 101 13.09 9.70 -4.33
N ILE A 102 12.09 9.79 -5.20
CA ILE A 102 11.83 8.78 -6.23
C ILE A 102 13.06 8.66 -7.15
N GLN A 103 13.63 9.79 -7.57
CA GLN A 103 14.82 9.80 -8.41
C GLN A 103 16.02 9.18 -7.68
N ALA A 104 16.28 9.55 -6.44
CA ALA A 104 17.33 8.96 -5.62
C ALA A 104 17.16 7.44 -5.46
N GLY A 105 15.93 6.97 -5.25
CA GLY A 105 15.63 5.53 -5.20
C GLY A 105 15.98 4.81 -6.51
N ARG A 106 15.74 5.43 -7.67
CA ARG A 106 16.15 4.89 -8.98
C ARG A 106 17.67 4.81 -9.12
N GLU A 107 18.38 5.86 -8.74
CA GLU A 107 19.85 5.92 -8.79
C GLU A 107 20.50 4.89 -7.85
N ILE A 108 19.89 4.59 -6.70
CA ILE A 108 20.31 3.51 -5.80
C ILE A 108 20.11 2.13 -6.46
N GLY A 109 19.09 1.99 -7.32
CA GLY A 109 18.83 0.76 -8.07
C GLY A 109 17.59 -0.01 -7.65
N TYR A 110 16.64 0.61 -6.93
CA TYR A 110 15.35 -0.01 -6.64
C TYR A 110 14.61 -0.38 -7.92
N TYR A 111 13.98 -1.56 -7.93
CA TYR A 111 13.31 -2.12 -9.12
C TYR A 111 11.91 -1.56 -9.32
N VAL A 112 11.23 -1.31 -8.20
CA VAL A 112 9.88 -0.74 -8.17
C VAL A 112 9.84 0.34 -7.10
N ILE A 113 9.36 1.51 -7.47
CA ILE A 113 9.16 2.64 -6.56
C ILE A 113 7.72 3.09 -6.64
N GLY A 114 7.04 3.11 -5.52
CA GLY A 114 5.66 3.55 -5.43
C GLY A 114 5.41 4.46 -4.24
N TYR A 115 4.20 5.01 -4.17
CA TYR A 115 3.73 5.75 -3.01
C TYR A 115 2.21 5.63 -2.86
N THR A 116 1.73 5.84 -1.64
CA THR A 116 0.31 5.95 -1.34
C THR A 116 -0.06 7.41 -1.15
N THR A 117 -1.20 7.84 -1.68
CA THR A 117 -1.67 9.22 -1.57
C THR A 117 -3.18 9.29 -1.37
N ASN A 118 -3.65 10.34 -0.68
CA ASN A 118 -5.06 10.68 -0.64
C ASN A 118 -5.55 11.33 -1.95
N GLY A 119 -4.62 11.69 -2.85
CA GLY A 119 -4.90 12.21 -4.18
C GLY A 119 -5.40 13.66 -4.23
N THR A 120 -5.38 14.40 -3.12
CA THR A 120 -5.79 15.79 -3.10
C THR A 120 -4.76 16.75 -3.69
N ASN A 121 -3.51 16.31 -3.81
CA ASN A 121 -2.45 17.02 -4.52
C ASN A 121 -2.27 16.45 -5.94
N PRO A 122 -1.63 17.20 -6.86
CA PRO A 122 -1.29 16.68 -8.18
C PRO A 122 -0.50 15.36 -8.09
N ILE A 123 -0.85 14.43 -8.95
CA ILE A 123 -0.20 13.12 -9.03
C ILE A 123 1.25 13.27 -9.50
N ILE A 124 2.20 12.67 -8.78
CA ILE A 124 3.62 12.64 -9.13
C ILE A 124 3.86 11.41 -10.01
N GLU A 125 4.01 11.64 -11.31
CA GLU A 125 4.08 10.57 -12.32
C GLU A 125 5.43 9.85 -12.41
N ASP A 126 6.41 10.26 -11.61
CA ASP A 126 7.79 9.72 -11.68
C ASP A 126 7.94 8.32 -11.05
N SER A 127 6.97 7.89 -10.27
CA SER A 127 6.93 6.55 -9.65
C SER A 127 6.52 5.44 -10.65
N ASP A 128 6.66 4.19 -10.26
CA ASP A 128 6.23 3.03 -11.06
C ASP A 128 4.80 2.61 -10.71
N VAL A 129 4.40 2.85 -9.47
CA VAL A 129 3.09 2.46 -8.92
C VAL A 129 2.55 3.57 -8.02
N ILE A 130 1.29 3.88 -8.18
CA ILE A 130 0.58 4.83 -7.33
C ILE A 130 -0.63 4.15 -6.71
N SER A 131 -0.72 4.20 -5.39
CA SER A 131 -1.87 3.74 -4.64
C SER A 131 -2.68 4.96 -4.20
N VAL A 132 -3.88 5.16 -4.77
CA VAL A 132 -4.76 6.24 -4.35
C VAL A 132 -5.80 5.73 -3.38
N SER A 133 -6.06 6.48 -2.33
CA SER A 133 -7.09 6.15 -1.36
C SER A 133 -8.47 6.43 -1.93
N LEU A 134 -9.35 5.41 -1.97
CA LEU A 134 -10.73 5.53 -2.44
C LEU A 134 -11.63 4.61 -1.62
N ASP A 135 -12.41 5.19 -0.69
CA ASP A 135 -13.19 4.41 0.28
C ASP A 135 -14.67 4.26 -0.07
N GLY A 136 -15.08 4.65 -1.27
CA GLY A 136 -16.47 4.51 -1.72
C GLY A 136 -16.87 5.55 -2.77
N PRO A 137 -18.17 5.58 -3.15
CA PRO A 137 -18.77 6.69 -3.87
C PRO A 137 -18.61 8.01 -3.12
N ARG A 138 -18.84 9.13 -3.81
CA ARG A 138 -18.63 10.51 -3.31
C ARG A 138 -19.06 10.70 -1.86
N GLU A 139 -20.32 10.43 -1.56
CA GLU A 139 -20.91 10.71 -0.26
C GLU A 139 -20.21 9.95 0.87
N VAL A 140 -19.86 8.70 0.62
CA VAL A 140 -19.20 7.84 1.60
C VAL A 140 -17.71 8.16 1.71
N HIS A 141 -17.06 8.43 0.59
CA HIS A 141 -15.66 8.85 0.58
C HIS A 141 -15.49 10.15 1.38
N ASP A 142 -16.33 11.15 1.10
CA ASP A 142 -16.29 12.44 1.79
C ASP A 142 -16.69 12.33 3.27
N LEU A 143 -17.66 11.46 3.60
CA LEU A 143 -18.01 11.15 4.99
C LEU A 143 -16.80 10.64 5.80
N ILE A 144 -15.92 9.86 5.17
CA ILE A 144 -14.76 9.23 5.81
C ILE A 144 -13.54 10.18 5.80
N ARG A 145 -13.29 10.86 4.67
CA ARG A 145 -12.04 11.60 4.44
C ARG A 145 -12.15 13.11 4.53
N GLY A 146 -13.36 13.65 4.39
CA GLY A 146 -13.66 15.08 4.44
C GLY A 146 -14.41 15.55 3.19
N GLU A 147 -15.19 16.59 3.35
CA GLU A 147 -16.02 17.18 2.28
C GLU A 147 -15.16 17.65 1.09
N GLY A 148 -15.57 17.30 -0.13
CA GLY A 148 -14.92 17.70 -1.39
C GLY A 148 -13.64 16.94 -1.72
N VAL A 149 -13.21 16.01 -0.88
CA VAL A 149 -12.00 15.19 -1.11
C VAL A 149 -12.17 14.28 -2.32
N TYR A 150 -13.36 13.69 -2.50
CA TYR A 150 -13.66 12.88 -3.67
C TYR A 150 -13.48 13.65 -4.98
N ASP A 151 -14.07 14.83 -5.09
CA ASP A 151 -13.99 15.64 -6.32
C ASP A 151 -12.58 16.08 -6.62
N THR A 152 -11.82 16.44 -5.59
CA THR A 152 -10.41 16.82 -5.74
C THR A 152 -9.58 15.66 -6.24
N LEU A 153 -9.77 14.45 -5.67
CA LEU A 153 -9.12 13.23 -6.13
C LEU A 153 -9.43 12.94 -7.60
N MET A 154 -10.73 12.95 -7.98
CA MET A 154 -11.15 12.67 -9.35
C MET A 154 -10.58 13.70 -10.34
N ALA A 155 -10.60 14.98 -9.98
CA ALA A 155 -10.02 16.05 -10.81
C ALA A 155 -8.51 15.89 -11.03
N ASN A 156 -7.77 15.42 -10.02
CA ASN A 156 -6.34 15.15 -10.14
C ASN A 156 -6.06 13.87 -10.96
N LEU A 157 -6.90 12.85 -10.82
CA LEU A 157 -6.82 11.64 -11.64
C LEU A 157 -7.07 11.93 -13.13
N GLU A 158 -7.99 12.81 -13.48
CA GLU A 158 -8.24 13.18 -14.87
C GLU A 158 -7.04 13.88 -15.54
N LYS A 159 -6.24 14.61 -14.77
CA LYS A 159 -5.05 15.32 -15.26
C LYS A 159 -3.84 14.42 -15.49
N THR A 160 -3.75 13.29 -14.81
CA THR A 160 -2.61 12.39 -14.93
C THR A 160 -2.75 11.41 -16.11
N LYS A 161 -1.62 11.04 -16.69
CA LYS A 161 -1.52 9.95 -17.68
C LYS A 161 -0.77 8.74 -17.13
N HIS A 162 -0.52 8.71 -15.82
CA HIS A 162 0.23 7.61 -15.21
C HIS A 162 -0.44 6.26 -15.47
N PRO A 163 0.27 5.25 -16.01
CA PRO A 163 -0.34 4.01 -16.49
C PRO A 163 -0.68 3.03 -15.38
N ASN A 164 -0.24 3.25 -14.14
CA ASN A 164 -0.26 2.25 -13.08
C ASN A 164 -0.75 2.80 -11.75
N ILE A 165 -2.03 3.23 -11.74
CA ILE A 165 -2.73 3.74 -10.55
C ILE A 165 -3.71 2.69 -10.07
N PHE A 166 -3.68 2.38 -8.77
CA PHE A 166 -4.61 1.48 -8.11
C PHE A 166 -5.36 2.21 -7.00
N ALA A 167 -6.65 1.90 -6.85
CA ALA A 167 -7.43 2.35 -5.70
C ALA A 167 -7.18 1.41 -4.52
N ASN A 168 -7.02 1.98 -3.34
CA ASN A 168 -6.95 1.28 -2.06
C ASN A 168 -8.18 1.65 -1.24
N MET A 169 -9.05 0.67 -0.97
CA MET A 169 -10.24 0.83 -0.17
C MET A 169 -10.02 0.19 1.19
N THR A 170 -10.15 1.00 2.24
CA THR A 170 -10.15 0.50 3.61
C THR A 170 -11.59 0.31 4.08
N ILE A 171 -11.99 -0.95 4.26
CA ILE A 171 -13.35 -1.31 4.68
C ILE A 171 -13.51 -1.15 6.19
N MET A 172 -14.60 -0.48 6.55
CA MET A 172 -15.05 -0.23 7.92
C MET A 172 -16.60 -0.16 7.95
N CYS A 173 -17.19 0.05 9.11
CA CYS A 173 -18.66 0.03 9.24
C CYS A 173 -19.37 1.07 8.35
N GLN A 174 -18.71 2.20 8.03
CA GLN A 174 -19.31 3.27 7.20
C GLN A 174 -19.41 2.93 5.71
N ASN A 175 -18.61 1.97 5.20
CA ASN A 175 -18.54 1.67 3.78
C ASN A 175 -18.61 0.17 3.42
N GLN A 176 -18.93 -0.70 4.38
CA GLN A 176 -18.94 -2.16 4.15
C GLN A 176 -19.93 -2.61 3.07
N ASP A 177 -20.97 -1.81 2.83
CA ASP A 177 -22.01 -2.05 1.82
C ASP A 177 -21.72 -1.36 0.47
N LYS A 178 -20.57 -0.68 0.33
CA LYS A 178 -20.20 0.11 -0.86
C LYS A 178 -19.12 -0.53 -1.73
N LEU A 179 -18.79 -1.79 -1.48
CA LEU A 179 -17.73 -2.46 -2.23
C LEU A 179 -18.12 -2.63 -3.72
N ARG A 180 -19.36 -3.04 -4.01
CA ARG A 180 -19.85 -3.18 -5.39
C ARG A 180 -19.85 -1.85 -6.12
N ASP A 181 -20.43 -0.82 -5.53
CA ASP A 181 -20.49 0.51 -6.14
C ASP A 181 -19.09 1.02 -6.47
N THR A 182 -18.13 0.82 -5.55
CA THR A 182 -16.72 1.22 -5.75
C THR A 182 -16.05 0.40 -6.85
N ALA A 183 -16.30 -0.90 -6.90
CA ALA A 183 -15.74 -1.78 -7.94
C ALA A 183 -16.27 -1.41 -9.32
N GLU A 184 -17.56 -1.04 -9.44
CA GLU A 184 -18.16 -0.54 -10.67
C GLU A 184 -17.54 0.79 -11.10
N MET A 185 -17.34 1.73 -10.19
CA MET A 185 -16.66 2.99 -10.48
C MET A 185 -15.25 2.75 -11.02
N VAL A 186 -14.49 1.90 -10.35
CA VAL A 186 -13.13 1.54 -10.77
C VAL A 186 -13.13 0.85 -12.13
N SER A 187 -14.09 -0.03 -12.41
CA SER A 187 -14.19 -0.72 -13.70
C SER A 187 -14.45 0.23 -14.88
N ARG A 188 -15.16 1.33 -14.64
CA ARG A 188 -15.44 2.39 -15.63
C ARG A 188 -14.31 3.43 -15.76
N SER A 189 -13.39 3.45 -14.80
CA SER A 189 -12.29 4.42 -14.78
C SER A 189 -11.26 4.13 -15.87
N LYS A 190 -10.88 5.17 -16.61
CA LYS A 190 -9.74 5.11 -17.54
C LYS A 190 -8.39 5.27 -16.85
N ARG A 191 -8.39 5.67 -15.58
CA ARG A 191 -7.18 6.02 -14.82
C ARG A 191 -6.82 4.99 -13.78
N ILE A 192 -7.82 4.41 -13.10
CA ILE A 192 -7.61 3.43 -12.04
C ILE A 192 -7.71 2.03 -12.63
N ARG A 193 -6.70 1.21 -12.43
CA ARG A 193 -6.58 -0.13 -13.02
C ARG A 193 -7.18 -1.24 -12.19
N GLY A 194 -7.44 -0.98 -10.93
CA GLY A 194 -8.04 -1.97 -10.05
C GLY A 194 -8.18 -1.50 -8.62
N LEU A 195 -8.92 -2.26 -7.86
CA LEU A 195 -9.30 -2.00 -6.49
C LEU A 195 -8.63 -3.01 -5.56
N MET A 196 -7.85 -2.50 -4.60
CA MET A 196 -7.33 -3.25 -3.47
C MET A 196 -8.26 -3.11 -2.29
N VAL A 197 -8.70 -4.22 -1.74
CA VAL A 197 -9.57 -4.26 -0.57
C VAL A 197 -8.75 -4.60 0.67
N ASN A 198 -8.80 -3.72 1.66
CA ASN A 198 -8.25 -3.93 2.99
C ASN A 198 -9.35 -3.74 4.03
N PHE A 199 -9.19 -4.28 5.23
CA PHE A 199 -9.99 -3.89 6.38
C PHE A 199 -9.19 -2.92 7.25
N ILE A 200 -9.89 -2.08 7.98
CA ILE A 200 -9.24 -1.27 9.00
C ILE A 200 -8.49 -2.18 9.99
N THR A 201 -7.28 -1.78 10.37
CA THR A 201 -6.53 -2.38 11.46
C THR A 201 -6.72 -1.50 12.68
N PRO A 202 -7.42 -1.95 13.73
CA PRO A 202 -7.69 -1.13 14.90
C PRO A 202 -6.40 -0.66 15.59
N PRO A 203 -6.38 0.48 16.30
CA PRO A 203 -7.48 1.40 16.52
C PRO A 203 -7.82 2.24 15.28
N PRO A 204 -9.02 2.85 15.17
CA PRO A 204 -10.13 2.81 16.14
C PRO A 204 -10.95 1.51 16.06
N TYR A 205 -11.44 1.03 17.22
CA TYR A 205 -12.16 -0.25 17.31
C TYR A 205 -13.66 -0.13 16.98
N ASP A 206 -14.25 1.01 17.25
CA ASP A 206 -15.68 1.31 17.11
C ASP A 206 -16.18 1.31 15.66
N ILE A 207 -15.26 1.45 14.70
CA ILE A 207 -15.57 1.40 13.25
C ILE A 207 -15.06 0.12 12.58
N ALA A 208 -14.42 -0.78 13.32
CA ALA A 208 -13.95 -2.05 12.82
C ALA A 208 -15.12 -3.05 12.70
N LEU A 209 -15.08 -3.87 11.64
CA LEU A 209 -16.09 -4.90 11.41
C LEU A 209 -15.90 -6.10 12.32
N SER A 210 -17.02 -6.71 12.73
CA SER A 210 -17.05 -8.06 13.28
C SER A 210 -16.58 -9.09 12.24
N LEU A 211 -16.25 -10.30 12.68
CA LEU A 211 -15.84 -11.38 11.78
C LEU A 211 -16.95 -11.76 10.80
N GLU A 212 -18.23 -11.71 11.23
CA GLU A 212 -19.37 -12.00 10.36
C GLU A 212 -19.53 -10.96 9.25
N GLU A 213 -19.42 -9.67 9.58
CA GLU A 213 -19.45 -8.58 8.60
C GLU A 213 -18.28 -8.68 7.63
N LYS A 214 -17.05 -8.93 8.12
CA LYS A 214 -15.89 -9.19 7.26
C LYS A 214 -16.13 -10.34 6.29
N ARG A 215 -16.82 -11.41 6.74
CA ARG A 215 -17.13 -12.56 5.89
C ARG A 215 -18.04 -12.16 4.73
N LYS A 216 -19.09 -11.38 4.97
CA LYS A 216 -19.98 -10.88 3.93
C LYS A 216 -19.22 -10.05 2.87
N VAL A 217 -18.36 -9.15 3.32
CA VAL A 217 -17.53 -8.33 2.42
C VAL A 217 -16.54 -9.19 1.61
N VAL A 218 -15.90 -10.18 2.23
CA VAL A 218 -14.97 -11.09 1.53
C VAL A 218 -15.70 -11.95 0.51
N GLU A 219 -16.89 -12.45 0.82
CA GLU A 219 -17.73 -13.21 -0.12
C GLU A 219 -18.14 -12.35 -1.31
N GLU A 220 -18.55 -11.11 -1.07
CA GLU A 220 -18.86 -10.14 -2.12
C GLU A 220 -17.62 -9.81 -2.98
N ALA A 221 -16.46 -9.55 -2.37
CA ALA A 221 -15.23 -9.30 -3.11
C ALA A 221 -14.84 -10.47 -4.04
N ILE A 222 -15.04 -11.70 -3.56
CA ILE A 222 -14.79 -12.91 -4.35
C ILE A 222 -15.82 -13.05 -5.49
N ALA A 223 -17.08 -12.72 -5.24
CA ALA A 223 -18.14 -12.73 -6.25
C ALA A 223 -17.86 -11.70 -7.35
N LEU A 224 -17.60 -10.45 -6.97
CA LEU A 224 -17.22 -9.37 -7.89
C LEU A 224 -16.00 -9.74 -8.76
N LYS A 225 -14.99 -10.37 -8.16
CA LYS A 225 -13.83 -10.85 -8.91
C LYS A 225 -14.19 -11.91 -9.94
N LYS A 226 -15.14 -12.82 -9.63
CA LYS A 226 -15.65 -13.83 -10.59
C LYS A 226 -16.49 -13.19 -11.68
N GLU A 227 -17.24 -12.14 -11.38
CA GLU A 227 -18.00 -11.33 -12.33
C GLU A 227 -17.10 -10.51 -13.27
N GLY A 228 -15.79 -10.47 -13.02
CA GLY A 228 -14.81 -9.76 -13.87
C GLY A 228 -14.45 -8.35 -13.41
N TYR A 229 -14.97 -7.90 -12.28
CA TYR A 229 -14.57 -6.60 -11.71
C TYR A 229 -13.08 -6.61 -11.32
N PRO A 230 -12.39 -5.47 -11.40
CA PRO A 230 -10.95 -5.38 -11.25
C PRO A 230 -10.48 -5.43 -9.77
N ILE A 231 -10.94 -6.42 -9.02
CA ILE A 231 -10.48 -6.68 -7.64
C ILE A 231 -9.06 -7.28 -7.69
N LEU A 232 -8.11 -6.59 -7.09
CA LEU A 232 -6.69 -6.93 -7.16
C LEU A 232 -6.27 -8.04 -6.20
N ASN A 233 -6.93 -8.15 -5.05
CA ASN A 233 -6.64 -9.19 -4.07
C ASN A 233 -6.77 -10.59 -4.68
N THR A 234 -5.88 -11.52 -4.34
CA THR A 234 -6.12 -12.90 -4.69
C THR A 234 -7.24 -13.50 -3.83
N THR A 235 -7.99 -14.44 -4.38
CA THR A 235 -9.08 -15.10 -3.63
C THR A 235 -8.57 -15.77 -2.35
N ARG A 236 -7.32 -16.24 -2.34
CA ARG A 236 -6.72 -16.82 -1.14
C ARG A 236 -6.38 -15.77 -0.09
N ALA A 237 -5.85 -14.63 -0.50
CA ALA A 237 -5.55 -13.53 0.42
C ALA A 237 -6.85 -12.96 1.02
N LEU A 238 -7.92 -12.79 0.21
CA LEU A 238 -9.24 -12.42 0.71
C LEU A 238 -9.74 -13.38 1.80
N LYS A 239 -9.64 -14.68 1.59
CA LYS A 239 -10.01 -15.69 2.61
C LYS A 239 -9.11 -15.62 3.85
N ASP A 240 -7.84 -15.31 3.69
CA ASP A 240 -6.91 -15.15 4.81
C ASP A 240 -7.21 -13.87 5.65
N LEU A 241 -7.98 -12.90 5.13
CA LEU A 241 -8.50 -11.75 5.89
C LEU A 241 -9.52 -12.16 6.96
N LEU A 242 -10.11 -13.35 6.87
CA LEU A 242 -11.06 -13.90 7.84
C LEU A 242 -10.40 -14.65 8.99
N LYS A 243 -9.07 -14.76 9.02
CA LYS A 243 -8.37 -15.37 10.15
C LYS A 243 -8.39 -14.42 11.34
N GLU A 244 -8.85 -14.92 12.48
CA GLU A 244 -8.94 -14.13 13.74
C GLU A 244 -7.57 -13.69 14.24
N ASP A 245 -6.55 -14.52 14.06
CA ASP A 245 -5.16 -14.20 14.38
C ASP A 245 -4.25 -14.63 13.23
N PHE A 246 -3.78 -13.64 12.47
CA PHE A 246 -2.84 -13.86 11.38
C PHE A 246 -1.37 -13.69 11.82
N SER A 247 -1.11 -13.22 13.03
CA SER A 247 0.23 -12.85 13.51
C SER A 247 1.24 -13.98 13.38
N LYS A 248 0.85 -15.21 13.73
CA LYS A 248 1.68 -16.41 13.66
C LYS A 248 2.06 -16.83 12.22
N ASP A 249 1.23 -16.48 11.26
CA ASP A 249 1.42 -16.79 9.83
C ASP A 249 2.04 -15.61 9.06
N CYS A 250 2.15 -14.44 9.69
CA CYS A 250 2.55 -13.19 9.06
C CYS A 250 4.04 -13.18 8.70
N PRO A 251 4.39 -12.98 7.43
CA PRO A 251 5.77 -12.77 7.04
C PRO A 251 6.18 -11.29 7.25
N TYR A 252 6.01 -10.76 8.45
CA TYR A 252 6.25 -9.35 8.81
C TYR A 252 7.61 -8.81 8.34
N TRP A 253 8.61 -9.68 8.30
CA TRP A 253 9.99 -9.38 7.90
C TRP A 253 10.19 -9.06 6.41
N VAL A 254 9.18 -9.29 5.56
CA VAL A 254 9.24 -8.98 4.12
C VAL A 254 9.33 -7.49 3.85
N SER A 255 8.69 -6.69 4.72
CA SER A 255 8.78 -5.23 4.66
C SER A 255 9.62 -4.72 5.83
N ALA A 256 10.64 -3.94 5.54
CA ALA A 256 11.27 -3.08 6.54
C ALA A 256 10.51 -1.75 6.58
N PHE A 257 10.35 -1.18 7.77
CA PHE A 257 9.75 0.13 7.94
C PHE A 257 10.75 1.12 8.53
N VAL A 258 10.76 2.32 7.99
CA VAL A 258 11.50 3.46 8.50
C VAL A 258 10.50 4.56 8.82
N LEU A 259 10.59 5.12 10.01
CA LEU A 259 9.71 6.20 10.47
C LEU A 259 10.42 7.57 10.39
N PRO A 260 9.70 8.68 10.42
CA PRO A 260 10.28 10.02 10.26
C PRO A 260 11.33 10.39 11.30
N ASP A 261 11.27 9.79 12.48
CA ASP A 261 12.25 9.97 13.58
C ASP A 261 13.53 9.16 13.39
N GLY A 262 13.66 8.46 12.25
CA GLY A 262 14.78 7.57 11.97
C GLY A 262 14.69 6.22 12.69
N SER A 263 13.60 5.94 13.39
CA SER A 263 13.42 4.61 13.99
C SER A 263 13.18 3.55 12.93
N HIS A 264 13.83 2.40 13.11
CA HIS A 264 13.80 1.29 12.19
C HIS A 264 13.06 0.10 12.76
N HIS A 265 12.17 -0.47 11.97
CA HIS A 265 11.53 -1.73 12.27
C HIS A 265 11.96 -2.79 11.23
N ASN A 266 12.66 -3.83 11.68
CA ASN A 266 12.98 -5.00 10.86
C ASN A 266 11.72 -5.85 10.63
N GLY A 267 10.74 -5.26 9.96
CA GLY A 267 9.42 -5.80 9.75
C GLY A 267 8.34 -4.79 10.07
N CYS A 268 7.10 -5.26 10.13
CA CYS A 268 5.95 -4.42 10.43
C CYS A 268 6.04 -3.85 11.87
N PRO A 269 5.88 -2.53 12.08
CA PRO A 269 5.90 -1.92 13.40
C PRO A 269 4.74 -2.35 14.31
N MET A 270 3.67 -2.90 13.72
CA MET A 270 2.53 -3.44 14.45
C MET A 270 2.72 -4.91 14.88
N HIS A 271 3.83 -5.55 14.50
CA HIS A 271 4.08 -6.96 14.83
C HIS A 271 4.14 -7.15 16.36
N ASP A 272 3.52 -8.21 16.84
CA ASP A 272 3.38 -8.56 18.27
C ASP A 272 2.58 -7.57 19.13
N THR A 273 1.87 -6.61 18.53
CA THR A 273 0.89 -5.77 19.23
C THR A 273 -0.51 -6.40 19.21
N GLU A 274 -1.42 -5.93 20.06
CA GLU A 274 -2.83 -6.36 20.02
C GLU A 274 -3.49 -6.07 18.67
N SER A 275 -3.14 -4.95 18.04
CA SER A 275 -3.62 -4.59 16.69
C SER A 275 -3.20 -5.60 15.62
N CYS A 276 -2.06 -6.28 15.81
CA CYS A 276 -1.55 -7.29 14.87
C CYS A 276 -2.50 -8.48 14.72
N LYS A 277 -3.18 -8.87 15.80
CA LYS A 277 -4.16 -9.97 15.77
C LYS A 277 -5.33 -9.67 14.83
N GLN A 278 -5.73 -8.40 14.76
CA GLN A 278 -6.83 -7.90 13.92
C GLN A 278 -6.37 -7.22 12.63
N CYS A 279 -5.15 -7.50 12.21
CA CYS A 279 -4.57 -6.90 11.01
C CYS A 279 -5.46 -7.04 9.78
N GLY A 280 -5.83 -5.91 9.17
CA GLY A 280 -6.67 -5.82 7.97
C GLY A 280 -5.90 -5.72 6.65
N PHE A 281 -4.56 -5.69 6.67
CA PHE A 281 -3.75 -5.51 5.47
C PHE A 281 -3.70 -6.77 4.60
N ASP A 282 -4.08 -6.64 3.33
CA ASP A 282 -3.98 -7.70 2.33
C ASP A 282 -2.53 -8.03 1.94
N ALA A 283 -1.67 -7.03 1.82
CA ALA A 283 -0.32 -7.19 1.29
C ALA A 283 0.49 -8.28 2.01
N VAL A 284 0.41 -8.37 3.35
CA VAL A 284 1.12 -9.39 4.13
C VAL A 284 0.60 -10.80 3.85
N ARG A 285 -0.67 -10.93 3.46
CA ARG A 285 -1.29 -12.20 3.06
C ARG A 285 -0.81 -12.63 1.69
N GLU A 286 -0.71 -11.70 0.76
CA GLU A 286 -0.11 -11.96 -0.55
C GLU A 286 1.36 -12.37 -0.42
N TYR A 287 2.15 -11.70 0.42
CA TYR A 287 3.55 -12.07 0.69
C TYR A 287 3.65 -13.49 1.26
N ARG A 288 2.79 -13.86 2.21
CA ARG A 288 2.72 -15.22 2.74
C ARG A 288 2.46 -16.24 1.64
N LEU A 289 1.51 -15.97 0.76
CA LEU A 289 1.17 -16.86 -0.35
C LEU A 289 2.32 -16.99 -1.36
N ILE A 290 3.03 -15.89 -1.65
CA ILE A 290 4.24 -15.91 -2.48
C ILE A 290 5.31 -16.79 -1.83
N ILE A 291 5.61 -16.58 -0.55
CA ILE A 291 6.60 -17.38 0.18
C ILE A 291 6.19 -18.85 0.22
N LYS A 292 4.91 -19.17 0.33
CA LYS A 292 4.40 -20.56 0.23
C LYS A 292 4.44 -21.12 -1.19
N GLY A 293 4.85 -20.34 -2.18
CA GLY A 293 4.99 -20.76 -3.57
C GLY A 293 3.67 -20.88 -4.32
N SER A 294 2.67 -20.04 -4.02
CA SER A 294 1.39 -19.99 -4.74
C SER A 294 1.57 -19.50 -6.18
N PRO A 295 1.44 -20.32 -7.23
CA PRO A 295 1.67 -19.87 -8.60
C PRO A 295 0.67 -18.82 -9.06
N SER A 296 -0.59 -18.92 -8.60
CA SER A 296 -1.64 -17.95 -8.92
C SER A 296 -1.35 -16.56 -8.35
N THR A 297 -0.88 -16.52 -7.09
CA THR A 297 -0.50 -15.25 -6.43
C THR A 297 0.73 -14.65 -7.12
N ILE A 298 1.78 -15.45 -7.36
CA ILE A 298 3.00 -14.99 -8.05
C ILE A 298 2.64 -14.39 -9.42
N ARG A 299 1.83 -15.11 -10.22
CA ARG A 299 1.39 -14.61 -11.54
C ARG A 299 0.58 -13.33 -11.44
N GLN A 300 -0.31 -13.20 -10.46
CA GLN A 300 -1.14 -12.01 -10.30
C GLN A 300 -0.30 -10.81 -9.83
N MET A 301 0.61 -11.02 -8.88
CA MET A 301 1.50 -9.98 -8.39
C MET A 301 2.48 -9.51 -9.48
N SER A 302 3.07 -10.43 -10.25
CA SER A 302 3.93 -10.06 -11.37
C SER A 302 3.20 -9.19 -12.40
N LYS A 303 1.94 -9.50 -12.71
CA LYS A 303 1.12 -8.65 -13.59
C LYS A 303 0.85 -7.26 -13.02
N ARG A 304 0.68 -7.14 -11.70
CA ARG A 304 0.42 -5.85 -11.02
C ARG A 304 1.62 -4.91 -11.09
N PHE A 305 2.83 -5.45 -10.94
CA PHE A 305 4.07 -4.67 -10.96
C PHE A 305 4.78 -4.66 -12.33
N ALA A 306 4.20 -5.30 -13.32
CA ALA A 306 4.81 -5.53 -14.64
C ALA A 306 4.76 -4.33 -15.59
N TYR A 307 4.25 -3.20 -15.17
CA TYR A 307 4.23 -2.02 -16.00
C TYR A 307 5.49 -1.20 -15.78
N SER A 308 6.53 -1.48 -16.58
CA SER A 308 7.60 -0.51 -16.79
C SER A 308 7.04 0.70 -17.56
N LYS A 309 7.52 1.89 -17.22
CA LYS A 309 7.28 3.10 -18.02
C LYS A 309 7.63 2.81 -19.47
N GLN A 310 6.70 3.11 -20.37
CA GLN A 310 6.97 3.29 -21.80
C GLN A 310 7.82 4.53 -22.00
#